data_4e97e3e697e06469000e9806af96aff8
#
_entry.id   4e97e3e697e06469000e9806af96aff8
#
_cell.length_a   1.000
_cell.length_b   1.000
_cell.length_c   1.000
_cell.angle_alpha   90.00
_cell.angle_beta   90.00
_cell.angle_gamma   90.00
#
_symmetry.space_group_name_H-M   'P 1'
#
loop_
_entity.id
_entity.type
_entity.pdbx_description
1 polymer ?
#
loop_
_entity_poly.entity_id
_entity_poly.type
_entity_poly.pdbx_seq_one_letter_code
_entity_poly.pdbx_strand_id
1 'polypeptide(L)'
;MALLAAGVGPGDEVITTPLTFAATANVITHAGARPVFVDVDRATQNLRPDLVEAALTPRTKAILPVHMAGWPCDLESISRIAERNGIPVIEDAAHAIEAWYKGRKVGAISAMTAFSFYATKSLTTAEGGMLTTEDGALANRIRTLRLHGLDRDAWKRYSQGGFLPYETVEPGYKYNMTDVQASMGIHQLARIENSLTKRERLWCLLDQGLRDLEELRIPAFPQEAGSRHARHLYTIHLELERLEIDRDEFIRALAAENIGAGVHFIPIHLHAYYRDAYGYRRGDYPCAEWIGDRTVSLPLSAGMSEEDVADVVAAVHKVAVRHRRKPVFQAAGEAAI
;
A
#
# COMPACT_ATOMS: atom_id res chain seq x y z
N MET A 1 8.32 14.32 -0.33
CA MET A 1 8.22 15.59 0.44
C MET A 1 8.22 15.34 1.94
N ALA A 2 7.47 14.38 2.47
CA ALA A 2 7.48 14.04 3.90
C ALA A 2 8.88 13.67 4.41
N LEU A 3 9.60 12.82 3.67
CA LEU A 3 10.99 12.46 4.00
C LEU A 3 11.92 13.68 4.06
N LEU A 4 11.84 14.56 3.07
CA LEU A 4 12.63 15.80 3.06
C LEU A 4 12.25 16.72 4.22
N ALA A 5 10.96 16.86 4.53
CA ALA A 5 10.49 17.65 5.65
C ALA A 5 10.97 17.08 7.00
N ALA A 6 11.09 15.74 7.11
CA ALA A 6 11.69 15.07 8.25
C ALA A 6 13.23 15.15 8.31
N GLY A 7 13.87 15.80 7.34
CA GLY A 7 15.32 15.93 7.27
C GLY A 7 16.05 14.68 6.81
N VAL A 8 15.38 13.78 6.11
CA VAL A 8 16.00 12.60 5.49
C VAL A 8 16.85 13.03 4.30
N GLY A 9 18.08 12.53 4.19
CA GLY A 9 19.03 12.88 3.15
C GLY A 9 20.12 11.83 2.93
N PRO A 10 21.18 12.21 2.19
CA PRO A 10 22.30 11.30 1.90
C PRO A 10 22.96 10.73 3.16
N GLY A 11 23.17 9.42 3.17
CA GLY A 11 23.77 8.70 4.30
C GLY A 11 22.75 8.17 5.33
N ASP A 12 21.51 8.64 5.28
CA ASP A 12 20.44 8.16 6.14
C ASP A 12 19.85 6.83 5.65
N GLU A 13 19.17 6.14 6.56
CA GLU A 13 18.40 4.94 6.30
C GLU A 13 16.93 5.16 6.64
N VAL A 14 16.04 4.60 5.83
CA VAL A 14 14.60 4.59 6.10
C VAL A 14 14.10 3.16 6.09
N ILE A 15 13.54 2.72 7.20
CA ILE A 15 12.96 1.38 7.33
C ILE A 15 11.59 1.35 6.65
N THR A 16 11.38 0.37 5.76
CA THR A 16 10.10 0.15 5.07
C THR A 16 9.91 -1.32 4.70
N THR A 17 8.82 -1.64 3.99
CA THR A 17 8.49 -3.00 3.54
C THR A 17 8.98 -3.26 2.11
N PRO A 18 9.41 -4.49 1.80
CA PRO A 18 9.62 -4.89 0.41
C PRO A 18 8.29 -5.15 -0.34
N LEU A 19 7.18 -5.40 0.38
CA LEU A 19 5.87 -5.67 -0.20
C LEU A 19 5.06 -4.38 -0.34
N THR A 20 5.34 -3.63 -1.39
CA THR A 20 4.70 -2.35 -1.68
C THR A 20 4.86 -1.97 -3.16
N PHE A 21 4.20 -0.89 -3.56
CA PHE A 21 4.45 -0.26 -4.86
C PHE A 21 5.82 0.43 -4.89
N ALA A 22 6.45 0.45 -6.06
CA ALA A 22 7.81 0.98 -6.22
C ALA A 22 8.01 2.42 -5.68
N ALA A 23 6.96 3.24 -5.68
CA ALA A 23 7.03 4.63 -5.21
C ALA A 23 7.53 4.73 -3.76
N THR A 24 7.11 3.85 -2.86
CA THR A 24 7.51 3.86 -1.45
C THR A 24 9.03 3.77 -1.28
N ALA A 25 9.68 2.89 -2.02
CA ALA A 25 11.14 2.74 -1.97
C ALA A 25 11.86 3.78 -2.83
N ASN A 26 11.29 4.14 -4.00
CA ASN A 26 11.87 5.15 -4.89
C ASN A 26 12.02 6.50 -4.20
N VAL A 27 11.03 6.95 -3.43
CA VAL A 27 11.10 8.26 -2.76
C VAL A 27 12.19 8.33 -1.69
N ILE A 28 12.55 7.19 -1.08
CA ILE A 28 13.68 7.09 -0.16
C ILE A 28 14.99 7.29 -0.93
N THR A 29 15.14 6.59 -2.06
CA THR A 29 16.31 6.75 -2.94
C THR A 29 16.40 8.16 -3.53
N HIS A 30 15.27 8.77 -3.93
CA HIS A 30 15.24 10.15 -4.42
C HIS A 30 15.64 11.18 -3.35
N ALA A 31 15.40 10.88 -2.07
CA ALA A 31 15.89 11.69 -0.97
C ALA A 31 17.40 11.50 -0.70
N GLY A 32 18.08 10.61 -1.43
CA GLY A 32 19.49 10.25 -1.24
C GLY A 32 19.72 9.25 -0.10
N ALA A 33 18.67 8.76 0.51
CA ALA A 33 18.74 7.79 1.60
C ALA A 33 18.69 6.33 1.09
N ARG A 34 19.02 5.38 1.98
CA ARG A 34 18.95 3.95 1.70
C ARG A 34 17.62 3.37 2.21
N PRO A 35 16.82 2.69 1.38
CA PRO A 35 15.72 1.88 1.88
C PRO A 35 16.28 0.65 2.62
N VAL A 36 15.82 0.43 3.84
CA VAL A 36 16.09 -0.77 4.65
C VAL A 36 14.79 -1.56 4.72
N PHE A 37 14.72 -2.66 3.99
CA PHE A 37 13.52 -3.46 3.98
C PHE A 37 13.43 -4.36 5.20
N VAL A 38 12.20 -4.57 5.66
CA VAL A 38 11.83 -5.45 6.76
C VAL A 38 10.68 -6.33 6.29
N ASP A 39 10.75 -7.63 6.56
CA ASP A 39 9.74 -8.58 6.11
C ASP A 39 8.37 -8.32 6.75
N VAL A 40 7.34 -8.90 6.18
CA VAL A 40 5.95 -8.67 6.55
C VAL A 40 5.34 -9.86 7.28
N ASP A 41 4.25 -9.62 7.97
CA ASP A 41 3.35 -10.67 8.45
C ASP A 41 2.50 -11.19 7.28
N ARG A 42 2.36 -12.52 7.18
CA ARG A 42 1.63 -13.15 6.06
C ARG A 42 0.12 -12.89 6.09
N ALA A 43 -0.47 -12.71 7.27
CA ALA A 43 -1.90 -12.52 7.40
C ALA A 43 -2.30 -11.06 7.11
N THR A 44 -1.57 -10.11 7.68
CA THR A 44 -1.86 -8.68 7.51
C THR A 44 -1.18 -8.06 6.30
N GLN A 45 -0.10 -8.70 5.80
CA GLN A 45 0.78 -8.20 4.73
C GLN A 45 1.53 -6.91 5.09
N ASN A 46 1.49 -6.50 6.34
CA ASN A 46 2.10 -5.30 6.87
C ASN A 46 3.43 -5.58 7.56
N LEU A 47 4.23 -4.53 7.76
CA LEU A 47 5.50 -4.57 8.50
C LEU A 47 5.34 -5.26 9.86
N ARG A 48 6.29 -6.11 10.20
CA ARG A 48 6.43 -6.73 11.52
C ARG A 48 7.19 -5.81 12.46
N PRO A 49 6.58 -5.33 13.57
CA PRO A 49 7.25 -4.40 14.49
C PRO A 49 8.53 -4.96 15.14
N ASP A 50 8.56 -6.26 15.45
CA ASP A 50 9.73 -6.92 16.02
C ASP A 50 10.95 -6.87 15.07
N LEU A 51 10.72 -7.01 13.77
CA LEU A 51 11.75 -6.90 12.76
C LEU A 51 12.14 -5.44 12.48
N VAL A 52 11.21 -4.48 12.64
CA VAL A 52 11.53 -3.05 12.58
C VAL A 52 12.53 -2.68 13.67
N GLU A 53 12.31 -3.13 14.91
CA GLU A 53 13.22 -2.88 16.02
C GLU A 53 14.61 -3.48 15.78
N ALA A 54 14.66 -4.70 15.24
CA ALA A 54 15.92 -5.38 14.91
C ALA A 54 16.71 -4.71 13.76
N ALA A 55 16.03 -3.97 12.88
CA ALA A 55 16.64 -3.31 11.72
C ALA A 55 17.17 -1.89 12.01
N LEU A 56 16.96 -1.37 13.24
CA LEU A 56 17.41 -0.03 13.62
C LEU A 56 18.94 0.07 13.63
N THR A 57 19.44 1.14 13.07
CA THR A 57 20.86 1.55 13.13
C THR A 57 20.99 3.02 13.54
N PRO A 58 22.19 3.50 13.89
CA PRO A 58 22.42 4.94 14.13
C PRO A 58 22.11 5.84 12.92
N ARG A 59 21.97 5.27 11.72
CA ARG A 59 21.62 5.99 10.49
C ARG A 59 20.11 5.98 10.21
N THR A 60 19.33 5.22 10.98
CA THR A 60 17.88 5.19 10.78
C THR A 60 17.27 6.54 11.10
N LYS A 61 16.67 7.18 10.08
CA LYS A 61 16.11 8.53 10.15
C LYS A 61 14.60 8.58 10.20
N ALA A 62 13.93 7.55 9.68
CA ALA A 62 12.47 7.43 9.70
C ALA A 62 12.04 5.97 9.56
N ILE A 63 10.80 5.68 9.98
CA ILE A 63 10.10 4.44 9.66
C ILE A 63 8.93 4.80 8.73
N LEU A 64 8.82 4.08 7.60
CA LEU A 64 7.82 4.29 6.57
C LEU A 64 6.96 3.03 6.40
N PRO A 65 5.97 2.79 7.29
CA PRO A 65 5.03 1.69 7.15
C PRO A 65 4.06 1.93 6.01
N VAL A 66 3.62 0.84 5.37
CA VAL A 66 2.63 0.85 4.28
C VAL A 66 1.38 0.11 4.74
N HIS A 67 0.23 0.72 4.66
CA HIS A 67 -1.06 0.11 4.98
C HIS A 67 -1.54 -0.75 3.81
N MET A 68 -0.97 -1.95 3.69
CA MET A 68 -1.19 -2.83 2.54
C MET A 68 -2.67 -3.17 2.34
N ALA A 69 -3.15 -3.07 1.10
CA ALA A 69 -4.54 -3.30 0.69
C ALA A 69 -5.60 -2.44 1.44
N GLY A 70 -5.17 -1.58 2.38
CA GLY A 70 -6.02 -0.73 3.20
C GLY A 70 -6.23 -1.23 4.63
N TRP A 71 -5.49 -2.26 5.08
CA TRP A 71 -5.42 -2.65 6.50
C TRP A 71 -4.34 -1.85 7.21
N PRO A 72 -4.65 -1.15 8.33
CA PRO A 72 -3.65 -0.38 9.06
C PRO A 72 -2.53 -1.27 9.61
N CYS A 73 -1.31 -0.77 9.59
CA CYS A 73 -0.19 -1.37 10.32
C CYS A 73 -0.43 -1.32 11.84
N ASP A 74 0.31 -2.12 12.61
CA ASP A 74 0.39 -1.96 14.06
C ASP A 74 1.12 -0.68 14.43
N LEU A 75 0.41 0.45 14.29
CA LEU A 75 0.95 1.79 14.50
C LEU A 75 1.35 2.03 15.97
N GLU A 76 0.68 1.37 16.93
CA GLU A 76 1.04 1.52 18.34
C GLU A 76 2.44 0.95 18.62
N SER A 77 2.72 -0.26 18.16
CA SER A 77 4.05 -0.87 18.34
C SER A 77 5.12 -0.12 17.56
N ILE A 78 4.84 0.26 16.30
CA ILE A 78 5.78 1.03 15.46
C ILE A 78 6.06 2.41 16.07
N SER A 79 5.03 3.14 16.54
CA SER A 79 5.21 4.45 17.17
C SER A 79 6.04 4.36 18.45
N ARG A 80 5.80 3.33 19.29
CA ARG A 80 6.58 3.10 20.51
C ARG A 80 8.07 2.86 20.22
N ILE A 81 8.38 2.13 19.14
CA ILE A 81 9.75 1.93 18.67
C ILE A 81 10.36 3.25 18.19
N ALA A 82 9.61 4.00 17.38
CA ALA A 82 10.04 5.28 16.82
C ALA A 82 10.31 6.33 17.92
N GLU A 83 9.41 6.46 18.89
CA GLU A 83 9.53 7.39 20.03
C GLU A 83 10.79 7.11 20.89
N ARG A 84 11.07 5.84 21.21
CA ARG A 84 12.28 5.44 21.95
C ARG A 84 13.57 5.82 21.24
N ASN A 85 13.54 5.94 19.91
CA ASN A 85 14.70 6.25 19.09
C ASN A 85 14.71 7.69 18.55
N GLY A 86 13.70 8.51 18.89
CA GLY A 86 13.61 9.91 18.47
C GLY A 86 13.45 10.08 16.96
N ILE A 87 12.85 9.12 16.25
CA ILE A 87 12.65 9.13 14.80
C ILE A 87 11.16 9.20 14.44
N PRO A 88 10.77 9.90 13.36
CA PRO A 88 9.37 9.99 12.95
C PRO A 88 8.88 8.72 12.27
N VAL A 89 7.57 8.46 12.44
CA VAL A 89 6.79 7.55 11.58
C VAL A 89 6.14 8.36 10.47
N ILE A 90 6.33 7.93 9.23
CA ILE A 90 5.72 8.53 8.03
C ILE A 90 4.88 7.44 7.37
N GLU A 91 3.55 7.53 7.43
CA GLU A 91 2.68 6.50 6.90
C GLU A 91 2.51 6.62 5.38
N ASP A 92 2.70 5.51 4.64
CA ASP A 92 2.19 5.36 3.30
C ASP A 92 0.76 4.80 3.38
N ALA A 93 -0.21 5.70 3.26
CA ALA A 93 -1.63 5.42 3.32
C ALA A 93 -2.30 5.48 1.93
N ALA A 94 -1.53 5.20 0.86
CA ALA A 94 -2.04 5.21 -0.51
C ALA A 94 -3.24 4.27 -0.74
N HIS A 95 -3.45 3.29 0.13
CA HIS A 95 -4.56 2.35 0.12
C HIS A 95 -5.56 2.53 1.29
N ALA A 96 -5.36 3.52 2.18
CA ALA A 96 -5.97 3.50 3.52
C ALA A 96 -6.73 4.77 3.91
N ILE A 97 -7.24 5.56 2.94
CA ILE A 97 -7.90 6.83 3.24
C ILE A 97 -9.16 6.67 4.09
N GLU A 98 -9.86 5.53 4.02
CA GLU A 98 -11.04 5.24 4.84
C GLU A 98 -10.69 4.45 6.12
N ALA A 99 -9.43 4.02 6.29
CA ALA A 99 -9.04 3.16 7.39
C ALA A 99 -9.08 3.87 8.76
N TRP A 100 -9.31 3.06 9.78
CA TRP A 100 -9.21 3.45 11.20
C TRP A 100 -8.32 2.47 11.94
N TYR A 101 -7.55 2.97 12.88
CA TYR A 101 -6.72 2.19 13.77
C TYR A 101 -7.05 2.53 15.22
N LYS A 102 -7.60 1.57 15.98
CA LYS A 102 -7.96 1.70 17.40
C LYS A 102 -8.73 3.00 17.71
N GLY A 103 -9.75 3.30 16.93
CA GLY A 103 -10.62 4.47 17.12
C GLY A 103 -10.06 5.80 16.59
N ARG A 104 -8.89 5.79 15.94
CA ARG A 104 -8.30 6.97 15.30
C ARG A 104 -8.25 6.80 13.78
N LYS A 105 -8.59 7.85 13.04
CA LYS A 105 -8.52 7.85 11.57
C LYS A 105 -7.05 7.78 11.13
N VAL A 106 -6.72 6.91 10.17
CA VAL A 106 -5.44 6.97 9.47
C VAL A 106 -5.28 8.36 8.84
N GLY A 107 -4.13 8.98 9.03
CA GLY A 107 -3.88 10.38 8.68
C GLY A 107 -3.86 11.35 9.86
N ALA A 108 -4.26 10.88 11.08
CA ALA A 108 -4.25 11.67 12.32
C ALA A 108 -3.49 10.94 13.45
N ILE A 109 -2.58 10.01 13.12
CA ILE A 109 -1.93 9.14 14.11
C ILE A 109 -0.44 9.46 14.22
N SER A 110 0.27 9.38 13.11
CA SER A 110 1.72 9.52 13.04
C SER A 110 2.17 10.95 12.73
N ALA A 111 3.47 11.19 12.70
CA ALA A 111 4.04 12.50 12.41
C ALA A 111 3.57 13.05 11.06
N MET A 112 3.54 12.22 10.05
CA MET A 112 3.03 12.53 8.70
C MET A 112 2.39 11.32 8.06
N THR A 113 1.34 11.54 7.26
CA THR A 113 0.69 10.48 6.48
C THR A 113 0.51 10.92 5.04
N ALA A 114 0.93 10.07 4.09
CA ALA A 114 0.83 10.31 2.66
C ALA A 114 -0.33 9.52 2.04
N PHE A 115 -1.25 10.21 1.38
CA PHE A 115 -2.37 9.64 0.62
C PHE A 115 -2.14 9.79 -0.87
N SER A 116 -2.61 8.83 -1.66
CA SER A 116 -2.63 8.87 -3.11
C SER A 116 -4.05 9.11 -3.62
N PHE A 117 -4.16 9.98 -4.62
CA PHE A 117 -5.40 10.24 -5.35
C PHE A 117 -5.26 9.88 -6.83
N TYR A 118 -4.40 8.90 -7.12
CA TYR A 118 -4.25 8.31 -8.45
C TYR A 118 -5.57 7.71 -8.94
N ALA A 119 -5.72 7.55 -10.26
CA ALA A 119 -6.97 7.18 -10.92
C ALA A 119 -7.65 5.91 -10.35
N THR A 120 -6.88 4.94 -9.87
CA THR A 120 -7.40 3.66 -9.34
C THR A 120 -7.71 3.69 -7.85
N LYS A 121 -7.44 4.79 -7.13
CA LYS A 121 -7.64 4.88 -5.68
C LYS A 121 -9.10 5.09 -5.31
N SER A 122 -9.44 4.74 -4.07
CA SER A 122 -10.79 4.87 -3.51
C SER A 122 -11.33 6.32 -3.56
N LEU A 123 -10.42 7.30 -3.42
CA LEU A 123 -10.62 8.70 -3.73
C LEU A 123 -9.66 9.07 -4.85
N THR A 124 -10.15 9.60 -5.95
CA THR A 124 -9.31 10.00 -7.08
C THR A 124 -9.50 11.43 -7.51
N THR A 125 -8.39 12.05 -7.95
CA THR A 125 -8.36 13.33 -8.66
C THR A 125 -7.70 13.17 -10.04
N ALA A 126 -7.80 11.98 -10.65
CA ALA A 126 -7.03 11.47 -11.78
C ALA A 126 -5.54 11.27 -11.40
N GLU A 127 -4.86 12.34 -11.10
CA GLU A 127 -3.54 12.41 -10.47
C GLU A 127 -3.61 13.33 -9.25
N GLY A 128 -2.95 12.96 -8.16
CA GLY A 128 -2.92 13.77 -6.95
C GLY A 128 -2.49 13.00 -5.71
N GLY A 129 -2.39 13.74 -4.62
CA GLY A 129 -2.09 13.19 -3.30
C GLY A 129 -2.22 14.26 -2.21
N MET A 130 -2.17 13.81 -0.96
CA MET A 130 -2.26 14.67 0.21
C MET A 130 -1.26 14.20 1.26
N LEU A 131 -0.64 15.16 1.94
CA LEU A 131 0.06 14.92 3.19
C LEU A 131 -0.75 15.52 4.35
N THR A 132 -0.94 14.75 5.40
CA THR A 132 -1.52 15.23 6.67
C THR A 132 -0.48 15.20 7.77
N THR A 133 -0.53 16.17 8.69
CA THR A 133 0.29 16.28 9.88
C THR A 133 -0.37 17.24 10.87
N GLU A 134 -0.19 16.98 12.17
CA GLU A 134 -0.59 17.90 13.24
C GLU A 134 0.52 18.95 13.52
N ASP A 135 1.73 18.78 13.01
CA ASP A 135 2.85 19.72 13.18
C ASP A 135 2.76 20.86 12.16
N GLY A 136 2.49 22.06 12.67
CA GLY A 136 2.38 23.27 11.85
C GLY A 136 3.70 23.67 11.16
N ALA A 137 4.86 23.35 11.74
CA ALA A 137 6.16 23.63 11.13
C ALA A 137 6.42 22.72 9.94
N LEU A 138 6.16 21.41 10.08
CA LEU A 138 6.20 20.43 8.98
C LEU A 138 5.21 20.81 7.88
N ALA A 139 3.96 21.14 8.23
CA ALA A 139 2.95 21.55 7.27
C ALA A 139 3.40 22.77 6.44
N ASN A 140 4.03 23.76 7.10
CA ASN A 140 4.54 24.95 6.44
C ASN A 140 5.70 24.64 5.50
N ARG A 141 6.67 23.85 5.96
CA ARG A 141 7.80 23.42 5.14
C ARG A 141 7.35 22.66 3.90
N ILE A 142 6.37 21.73 4.05
CA ILE A 142 5.80 20.99 2.93
C ILE A 142 5.09 21.93 1.93
N ARG A 143 4.37 22.95 2.42
CA ARG A 143 3.76 23.97 1.54
C ARG A 143 4.79 24.75 0.74
N THR A 144 5.92 25.08 1.33
CA THR A 144 7.05 25.72 0.64
C THR A 144 7.66 24.76 -0.38
N LEU A 145 8.04 23.56 0.03
CA LEU A 145 8.67 22.55 -0.84
C LEU A 145 7.81 22.21 -2.07
N ARG A 146 6.49 22.10 -1.94
CA ARG A 146 5.60 21.72 -3.04
C ARG A 146 5.45 22.78 -4.13
N LEU A 147 5.89 24.01 -3.86
CA LEU A 147 5.77 25.15 -4.79
C LEU A 147 7.12 25.83 -4.95
N HIS A 148 8.07 25.13 -5.60
CA HIS A 148 9.40 25.63 -5.95
C HIS A 148 10.28 26.11 -4.77
N GLY A 149 9.92 25.81 -3.51
CA GLY A 149 10.61 26.33 -2.35
C GLY A 149 10.39 27.83 -2.14
N LEU A 150 9.31 28.37 -2.69
CA LEU A 150 8.99 29.79 -2.55
C LEU A 150 8.44 30.10 -1.16
N ASP A 151 8.82 31.24 -0.63
CA ASP A 151 8.27 31.76 0.63
C ASP A 151 6.75 32.04 0.53
N ARG A 152 6.10 32.31 1.66
CA ARG A 152 4.64 32.49 1.71
C ARG A 152 4.16 33.73 0.95
N ASP A 153 4.98 34.71 0.75
CA ASP A 153 4.59 36.00 0.16
C ASP A 153 4.43 35.85 -1.37
N ALA A 154 4.95 34.77 -1.96
CA ALA A 154 4.73 34.45 -3.37
C ALA A 154 3.24 34.38 -3.76
N TRP A 155 2.35 33.99 -2.86
CA TRP A 155 0.89 33.97 -3.08
C TRP A 155 0.26 35.38 -3.05
N LYS A 156 0.89 36.34 -2.37
CA LYS A 156 0.38 37.70 -2.24
C LYS A 156 0.70 38.61 -3.45
N ARG A 157 1.47 38.09 -4.43
CA ARG A 157 1.88 38.81 -5.64
C ARG A 157 0.77 39.57 -6.36
N TYR A 158 -0.42 39.01 -6.31
CA TYR A 158 -1.60 39.54 -7.02
C TYR A 158 -2.66 40.05 -6.05
N SER A 159 -2.32 40.25 -4.77
CA SER A 159 -3.22 40.86 -3.80
C SER A 159 -3.32 42.39 -4.02
N GLN A 160 -4.35 43.01 -3.45
CA GLN A 160 -4.64 44.44 -3.61
C GLN A 160 -3.51 45.40 -3.16
N GLY A 161 -2.42 44.90 -2.53
CA GLY A 161 -1.27 45.64 -2.06
C GLY A 161 -0.14 45.85 -3.08
N GLY A 162 -0.28 45.38 -4.34
CA GLY A 162 0.75 45.50 -5.38
C GLY A 162 1.76 44.36 -5.42
N PHE A 163 2.80 44.50 -6.24
CA PHE A 163 3.84 43.47 -6.42
C PHE A 163 4.72 43.36 -5.17
N LEU A 164 4.77 42.16 -4.59
CA LEU A 164 5.75 41.81 -3.55
C LEU A 164 6.79 40.85 -4.13
N PRO A 165 8.10 41.12 -3.92
CA PRO A 165 9.13 40.15 -4.32
C PRO A 165 8.97 38.86 -3.52
N TYR A 166 9.39 37.76 -4.10
CA TYR A 166 9.43 36.44 -3.48
C TYR A 166 10.84 35.88 -3.54
N GLU A 167 11.15 35.00 -2.62
CA GLU A 167 12.44 34.33 -2.58
C GLU A 167 12.26 32.79 -2.63
N THR A 168 13.23 32.13 -3.27
CA THR A 168 13.38 30.68 -3.15
C THR A 168 14.24 30.40 -1.92
N VAL A 169 13.62 29.92 -0.84
CA VAL A 169 14.27 29.69 0.45
C VAL A 169 14.91 28.31 0.58
N GLU A 170 14.43 27.33 -0.24
CA GLU A 170 15.04 26.01 -0.40
C GLU A 170 14.68 25.45 -1.80
N PRO A 171 15.48 24.47 -2.35
CA PRO A 171 15.15 23.87 -3.63
C PRO A 171 13.88 23.02 -3.51
N GLY A 172 12.78 23.51 -4.04
CA GLY A 172 11.48 22.85 -3.98
C GLY A 172 11.05 22.24 -5.31
N TYR A 173 9.83 21.72 -5.34
CA TYR A 173 9.24 20.98 -6.44
C TYR A 173 7.96 21.67 -6.94
N LYS A 174 7.51 21.31 -8.14
CA LYS A 174 6.20 21.71 -8.67
C LYS A 174 5.20 20.58 -8.44
N TYR A 175 4.77 20.38 -7.18
CA TYR A 175 3.90 19.28 -6.75
C TYR A 175 2.56 19.76 -6.16
N ASN A 176 2.20 21.02 -6.35
CA ASN A 176 0.88 21.50 -5.96
C ASN A 176 -0.20 20.93 -6.87
N MET A 177 -1.29 20.49 -6.26
CA MET A 177 -2.51 20.11 -6.97
C MET A 177 -3.12 21.32 -7.68
N THR A 178 -3.71 21.12 -8.85
CA THR A 178 -4.48 22.17 -9.54
C THR A 178 -5.88 22.31 -8.92
N ASP A 179 -6.53 23.46 -9.11
CA ASP A 179 -7.89 23.70 -8.60
C ASP A 179 -8.91 22.75 -9.26
N VAL A 180 -8.70 22.36 -10.52
CA VAL A 180 -9.53 21.36 -11.22
C VAL A 180 -9.45 20.00 -10.52
N GLN A 181 -8.25 19.53 -10.20
CA GLN A 181 -8.06 18.29 -9.46
C GLN A 181 -8.65 18.39 -8.03
N ALA A 182 -8.40 19.50 -7.34
CA ALA A 182 -8.93 19.72 -5.99
C ALA A 182 -10.46 19.72 -5.97
N SER A 183 -11.12 20.33 -6.96
CA SER A 183 -12.59 20.33 -7.06
C SER A 183 -13.17 18.92 -7.20
N MET A 184 -12.54 18.04 -8.00
CA MET A 184 -12.93 16.63 -8.05
C MET A 184 -12.78 15.95 -6.69
N GLY A 185 -11.65 16.20 -6.00
CA GLY A 185 -11.35 15.63 -4.70
C GLY A 185 -12.40 15.95 -3.63
N ILE A 186 -12.92 17.19 -3.60
CA ILE A 186 -13.97 17.63 -2.67
C ILE A 186 -15.23 16.75 -2.84
N HIS A 187 -15.68 16.53 -4.08
CA HIS A 187 -16.85 15.71 -4.35
C HIS A 187 -16.61 14.21 -4.10
N GLN A 188 -15.41 13.72 -4.38
CA GLN A 188 -15.02 12.35 -4.07
C GLN A 188 -14.99 12.10 -2.56
N LEU A 189 -14.41 13.04 -1.79
CA LEU A 189 -14.34 12.95 -0.34
C LEU A 189 -15.72 12.94 0.32
N ALA A 190 -16.66 13.74 -0.16
CA ALA A 190 -18.01 13.82 0.37
C ALA A 190 -18.78 12.49 0.30
N ARG A 191 -18.43 11.59 -0.62
CA ARG A 191 -19.11 10.28 -0.81
C ARG A 191 -18.28 9.07 -0.38
N ILE A 192 -17.10 9.29 0.21
CA ILE A 192 -16.12 8.22 0.42
C ILE A 192 -16.62 7.11 1.35
N GLU A 193 -17.36 7.46 2.41
CA GLU A 193 -17.94 6.49 3.35
C GLU A 193 -19.05 5.65 2.68
N ASN A 194 -19.88 6.25 1.85
CA ASN A 194 -20.88 5.50 1.08
C ASN A 194 -20.22 4.55 0.08
N SER A 195 -19.12 4.96 -0.53
CA SER A 195 -18.32 4.11 -1.42
C SER A 195 -17.68 2.94 -0.68
N LEU A 196 -17.19 3.16 0.56
CA LEU A 196 -16.68 2.10 1.41
C LEU A 196 -17.78 1.09 1.77
N THR A 197 -18.94 1.54 2.21
CA THR A 197 -20.08 0.65 2.54
C THR A 197 -20.46 -0.27 1.37
N LYS A 198 -20.46 0.26 0.14
CA LYS A 198 -20.67 -0.58 -1.05
C LYS A 198 -19.56 -1.62 -1.23
N ARG A 199 -18.29 -1.22 -1.12
CA ARG A 199 -17.16 -2.17 -1.23
C ARG A 199 -17.17 -3.21 -0.11
N GLU A 200 -17.56 -2.86 1.11
CA GLU A 200 -17.73 -3.82 2.21
C GLU A 200 -18.77 -4.90 1.87
N ARG A 201 -19.91 -4.49 1.28
CA ARG A 201 -20.93 -5.45 0.80
C ARG A 201 -20.38 -6.38 -0.27
N LEU A 202 -19.74 -5.83 -1.30
CA LEU A 202 -19.15 -6.62 -2.41
C LEU A 202 -18.02 -7.53 -1.91
N TRP A 203 -17.23 -7.05 -0.94
CA TRP A 203 -16.22 -7.86 -0.26
C TRP A 203 -16.82 -9.08 0.42
N CYS A 204 -17.90 -8.90 1.17
CA CYS A 204 -18.59 -10.02 1.82
C CYS A 204 -19.13 -11.05 0.80
N LEU A 205 -19.60 -10.62 -0.36
CA LEU A 205 -20.04 -11.53 -1.43
C LEU A 205 -18.85 -12.30 -2.04
N LEU A 206 -17.70 -11.66 -2.25
CA LEU A 206 -16.48 -12.35 -2.66
C LEU A 206 -16.05 -13.38 -1.62
N ASP A 207 -16.01 -13.01 -0.33
CA ASP A 207 -15.67 -13.93 0.77
C ASP A 207 -16.62 -15.14 0.80
N GLN A 208 -17.93 -14.91 0.66
CA GLN A 208 -18.92 -15.98 0.64
C GLN A 208 -18.76 -16.89 -0.57
N GLY A 209 -18.51 -16.31 -1.74
CA GLY A 209 -18.39 -17.05 -2.98
C GLY A 209 -17.08 -17.83 -3.12
N LEU A 210 -16.01 -17.43 -2.45
CA LEU A 210 -14.68 -18.03 -2.65
C LEU A 210 -14.20 -18.91 -1.49
N ARG A 211 -14.88 -18.90 -0.32
CA ARG A 211 -14.41 -19.59 0.90
C ARG A 211 -14.22 -21.09 0.78
N ASP A 212 -14.96 -21.74 -0.12
CA ASP A 212 -14.96 -23.19 -0.27
C ASP A 212 -13.89 -23.69 -1.26
N LEU A 213 -13.12 -22.78 -1.86
CA LEU A 213 -12.02 -23.13 -2.77
C LEU A 213 -10.74 -23.39 -1.96
N GLU A 214 -10.33 -24.67 -1.93
CA GLU A 214 -9.09 -25.09 -1.26
C GLU A 214 -7.81 -24.69 -2.02
N GLU A 215 -7.94 -24.23 -3.26
CA GLU A 215 -6.85 -23.79 -4.14
C GLU A 215 -6.38 -22.38 -3.85
N LEU A 216 -7.09 -21.66 -2.98
CA LEU A 216 -6.75 -20.29 -2.64
C LEU A 216 -7.07 -19.96 -1.18
N ARG A 217 -6.41 -18.95 -0.67
CA ARG A 217 -6.73 -18.29 0.61
C ARG A 217 -7.35 -16.94 0.33
N ILE A 218 -8.51 -16.70 0.90
CA ILE A 218 -9.13 -15.38 0.89
C ILE A 218 -8.47 -14.49 1.95
N PRO A 219 -8.55 -13.14 1.80
CA PRO A 219 -7.96 -12.23 2.78
C PRO A 219 -8.63 -12.37 4.15
N ALA A 220 -7.82 -12.56 5.18
CA ALA A 220 -8.29 -12.66 6.57
C ALA A 220 -7.49 -11.67 7.44
N PHE A 221 -8.18 -10.70 8.03
CA PHE A 221 -7.57 -9.68 8.86
C PHE A 221 -7.98 -9.86 10.33
N PRO A 222 -7.10 -9.49 11.28
CA PRO A 222 -7.42 -9.55 12.70
C PRO A 222 -8.68 -8.77 13.05
N GLN A 223 -9.47 -9.28 13.99
CA GLN A 223 -10.56 -8.53 14.60
C GLN A 223 -9.97 -7.64 15.70
N GLU A 224 -9.78 -6.36 15.41
CA GLU A 224 -9.22 -5.39 16.33
C GLU A 224 -10.24 -4.29 16.62
N ALA A 225 -10.60 -4.13 17.91
CA ALA A 225 -11.60 -3.16 18.30
C ALA A 225 -11.20 -1.72 17.91
N GLY A 226 -12.11 -1.03 17.24
CA GLY A 226 -11.89 0.33 16.75
C GLY A 226 -11.04 0.42 15.47
N SER A 227 -10.53 -0.70 14.95
CA SER A 227 -9.84 -0.73 13.66
C SER A 227 -10.80 -1.08 12.52
N ARG A 228 -10.61 -0.43 11.35
CA ARG A 228 -11.43 -0.64 10.15
C ARG A 228 -10.55 -0.66 8.90
N HIS A 229 -10.76 -1.69 8.09
CA HIS A 229 -10.13 -1.85 6.79
C HIS A 229 -10.75 -0.89 5.75
N ALA A 230 -9.94 -0.22 4.92
CA ALA A 230 -10.41 0.62 3.82
C ALA A 230 -10.97 -0.15 2.62
N ARG A 231 -10.81 -1.48 2.58
CA ARG A 231 -11.30 -2.36 1.48
C ARG A 231 -10.88 -1.86 0.11
N HIS A 232 -9.60 -1.49 -0.02
CA HIS A 232 -9.07 -0.95 -1.28
C HIS A 232 -8.76 -2.05 -2.30
N LEU A 233 -8.12 -3.14 -1.88
CA LEU A 233 -7.80 -4.29 -2.73
C LEU A 233 -8.33 -5.58 -2.10
N TYR A 234 -8.97 -6.42 -2.92
CA TYR A 234 -9.31 -7.78 -2.55
C TYR A 234 -8.23 -8.72 -3.11
N THR A 235 -7.30 -9.13 -2.26
CA THR A 235 -6.14 -9.95 -2.66
C THR A 235 -6.30 -11.38 -2.16
N ILE A 236 -6.43 -12.34 -3.08
CA ILE A 236 -6.35 -13.77 -2.77
C ILE A 236 -4.91 -14.26 -2.91
N HIS A 237 -4.56 -15.34 -2.20
CA HIS A 237 -3.29 -16.04 -2.38
C HIS A 237 -3.55 -17.46 -2.90
N LEU A 238 -2.89 -17.81 -4.00
CA LEU A 238 -3.02 -19.13 -4.59
C LEU A 238 -2.25 -20.19 -3.76
N GLU A 239 -2.86 -21.34 -3.53
CA GLU A 239 -2.19 -22.52 -3.01
C GLU A 239 -1.53 -23.27 -4.18
N LEU A 240 -0.32 -22.83 -4.57
CA LEU A 240 0.39 -23.33 -5.75
C LEU A 240 0.65 -24.83 -5.69
N GLU A 241 0.67 -25.41 -4.50
CA GLU A 241 0.83 -26.83 -4.26
C GLU A 241 -0.42 -27.63 -4.70
N ARG A 242 -1.58 -26.95 -4.77
CA ARG A 242 -2.87 -27.51 -5.20
C ARG A 242 -3.23 -27.19 -6.64
N LEU A 243 -2.42 -26.38 -7.32
CA LEU A 243 -2.65 -25.94 -8.69
C LEU A 243 -1.60 -26.51 -9.64
N GLU A 244 -1.98 -26.79 -10.88
CA GLU A 244 -1.09 -27.21 -11.97
C GLU A 244 -0.41 -26.00 -12.65
N ILE A 245 -0.89 -24.79 -12.40
CA ILE A 245 -0.46 -23.52 -13.00
C ILE A 245 0.07 -22.57 -11.94
N ASP A 246 0.92 -21.65 -12.38
CA ASP A 246 1.44 -20.57 -11.53
C ASP A 246 0.48 -19.37 -11.47
N ARG A 247 0.85 -18.34 -10.67
CA ARG A 247 0.05 -17.12 -10.51
C ARG A 247 -0.18 -16.38 -11.83
N ASP A 248 0.83 -16.26 -12.65
CA ASP A 248 0.75 -15.48 -13.90
C ASP A 248 -0.12 -16.22 -14.94
N GLU A 249 -0.07 -17.55 -14.95
CA GLU A 249 -0.97 -18.39 -15.74
C GLU A 249 -2.41 -18.31 -15.24
N PHE A 250 -2.61 -18.28 -13.91
CA PHE A 250 -3.93 -18.09 -13.31
C PHE A 250 -4.55 -16.75 -13.71
N ILE A 251 -3.78 -15.66 -13.68
CA ILE A 251 -4.23 -14.33 -14.12
C ILE A 251 -4.58 -14.35 -15.62
N ARG A 252 -3.77 -15.01 -16.46
CA ARG A 252 -4.08 -15.15 -17.89
C ARG A 252 -5.37 -15.95 -18.13
N ALA A 253 -5.60 -16.99 -17.33
CA ALA A 253 -6.83 -17.77 -17.40
C ALA A 253 -8.06 -16.95 -16.99
N LEU A 254 -7.96 -16.10 -15.94
CA LEU A 254 -9.03 -15.16 -15.58
C LEU A 254 -9.29 -14.13 -16.68
N ALA A 255 -8.25 -13.62 -17.32
CA ALA A 255 -8.40 -12.69 -18.45
C ALA A 255 -9.12 -13.35 -19.65
N ALA A 256 -8.93 -14.66 -19.89
CA ALA A 256 -9.69 -15.42 -20.90
C ALA A 256 -11.17 -15.59 -20.54
N GLU A 257 -11.53 -15.48 -19.26
CA GLU A 257 -12.91 -15.42 -18.78
C GLU A 257 -13.42 -13.95 -18.67
N ASN A 258 -12.73 -13.00 -19.29
CA ASN A 258 -13.03 -11.55 -19.26
C ASN A 258 -12.96 -10.91 -17.86
N ILE A 259 -12.20 -11.49 -16.93
CA ILE A 259 -11.96 -10.93 -15.60
C ILE A 259 -10.55 -10.34 -15.53
N GLY A 260 -10.46 -9.01 -15.39
CA GLY A 260 -9.20 -8.30 -15.16
C GLY A 260 -8.71 -8.51 -13.73
N ALA A 261 -7.50 -9.05 -13.58
CA ALA A 261 -6.85 -9.24 -12.28
C ALA A 261 -5.46 -8.60 -12.28
N GLY A 262 -4.92 -8.33 -11.09
CA GLY A 262 -3.62 -7.68 -10.92
C GLY A 262 -2.73 -8.33 -9.88
N VAL A 263 -1.50 -7.82 -9.78
CA VAL A 263 -0.51 -8.27 -8.79
C VAL A 263 -0.15 -7.11 -7.86
N HIS A 264 -0.45 -7.25 -6.58
CA HIS A 264 -0.06 -6.30 -5.53
C HIS A 264 0.61 -7.05 -4.37
N PHE A 265 1.96 -7.17 -4.38
CA PHE A 265 2.92 -6.68 -5.38
C PHE A 265 4.01 -7.74 -5.61
N ILE A 266 4.81 -7.56 -6.68
CA ILE A 266 6.12 -8.22 -6.75
C ILE A 266 7.01 -7.50 -5.72
N PRO A 267 7.66 -8.21 -4.78
CA PRO A 267 8.48 -7.57 -3.75
C PRO A 267 9.61 -6.72 -4.34
N ILE A 268 9.74 -5.49 -3.85
CA ILE A 268 10.65 -4.47 -4.39
C ILE A 268 12.11 -4.95 -4.45
N HIS A 269 12.57 -5.70 -3.46
CA HIS A 269 13.94 -6.22 -3.42
C HIS A 269 14.27 -7.18 -4.57
N LEU A 270 13.24 -7.74 -5.26
CA LEU A 270 13.40 -8.59 -6.44
C LEU A 270 13.46 -7.79 -7.75
N HIS A 271 13.19 -6.48 -7.74
CA HIS A 271 13.32 -5.65 -8.94
C HIS A 271 14.79 -5.38 -9.26
N ALA A 272 15.12 -5.32 -10.54
CA ALA A 272 16.51 -5.22 -11.02
C ALA A 272 17.29 -4.09 -10.35
N TYR A 273 16.73 -2.87 -10.31
CA TYR A 273 17.38 -1.73 -9.68
C TYR A 273 17.81 -1.99 -8.23
N TYR A 274 16.90 -2.55 -7.41
CA TYR A 274 17.18 -2.77 -5.99
C TYR A 274 18.14 -3.91 -5.74
N ARG A 275 18.10 -4.97 -6.58
CA ARG A 275 19.10 -6.04 -6.56
C ARG A 275 20.49 -5.50 -6.87
N ASP A 276 20.58 -4.70 -7.94
CA ASP A 276 21.88 -4.24 -8.47
C ASP A 276 22.47 -3.13 -7.57
N ALA A 277 21.64 -2.19 -7.09
CA ALA A 277 22.11 -1.07 -6.28
C ALA A 277 22.39 -1.43 -4.82
N TYR A 278 21.63 -2.39 -4.25
CA TYR A 278 21.69 -2.68 -2.80
C TYR A 278 22.08 -4.13 -2.49
N GLY A 279 22.25 -5.01 -3.49
CA GLY A 279 22.67 -6.38 -3.31
C GLY A 279 21.59 -7.32 -2.79
N TYR A 280 20.33 -6.93 -2.83
CA TYR A 280 19.21 -7.78 -2.43
C TYR A 280 19.03 -8.96 -3.37
N ARG A 281 18.50 -10.07 -2.83
CA ARG A 281 18.28 -11.30 -3.59
C ARG A 281 17.06 -12.06 -3.06
N ARG A 282 16.59 -13.01 -3.83
CA ARG A 282 15.57 -13.96 -3.39
C ARG A 282 16.06 -14.75 -2.17
N GLY A 283 15.18 -14.91 -1.19
CA GLY A 283 15.46 -15.51 0.12
C GLY A 283 15.64 -14.49 1.25
N ASP A 284 15.87 -13.22 0.94
CA ASP A 284 16.09 -12.18 1.96
C ASP A 284 14.80 -11.85 2.75
N TYR A 285 13.61 -11.95 2.11
CA TYR A 285 12.32 -11.61 2.72
C TYR A 285 11.26 -12.67 2.40
N PRO A 286 11.32 -13.85 3.07
CA PRO A 286 10.56 -15.03 2.67
C PRO A 286 9.04 -14.86 2.78
N CYS A 287 8.52 -14.02 3.70
CA CYS A 287 7.08 -13.78 3.78
C CYS A 287 6.58 -12.89 2.63
N ALA A 288 7.28 -11.80 2.32
CA ALA A 288 6.96 -10.94 1.19
C ALA A 288 7.07 -11.71 -0.15
N GLU A 289 8.08 -12.57 -0.30
CA GLU A 289 8.27 -13.41 -1.48
C GLU A 289 7.14 -14.43 -1.63
N TRP A 290 6.76 -15.10 -0.55
CA TRP A 290 5.65 -16.05 -0.56
C TRP A 290 4.35 -15.38 -1.01
N ILE A 291 4.07 -14.17 -0.50
CA ILE A 291 2.91 -13.38 -0.91
C ILE A 291 3.05 -12.97 -2.38
N GLY A 292 4.19 -12.43 -2.78
CA GLY A 292 4.42 -11.94 -4.14
C GLY A 292 4.30 -13.03 -5.21
N ASP A 293 4.69 -14.25 -4.89
CA ASP A 293 4.56 -15.39 -5.80
C ASP A 293 3.11 -15.89 -5.96
N ARG A 294 2.21 -15.54 -5.01
CA ARG A 294 0.86 -16.11 -4.91
C ARG A 294 -0.29 -15.11 -5.03
N THR A 295 -0.01 -13.83 -4.83
CA THR A 295 -1.05 -12.79 -4.75
C THR A 295 -1.74 -12.55 -6.09
N VAL A 296 -3.06 -12.56 -6.09
CA VAL A 296 -3.92 -12.13 -7.19
C VAL A 296 -4.94 -11.14 -6.64
N SER A 297 -4.97 -9.93 -7.18
CA SER A 297 -5.96 -8.92 -6.83
C SER A 297 -7.15 -9.05 -7.76
N LEU A 298 -8.29 -9.39 -7.22
CA LEU A 298 -9.56 -9.47 -7.92
C LEU A 298 -10.21 -8.08 -8.02
N PRO A 299 -11.08 -7.87 -9.03
CA PRO A 299 -11.80 -6.60 -9.18
C PRO A 299 -12.63 -6.28 -7.93
N LEU A 300 -12.49 -5.05 -7.44
CA LEU A 300 -13.32 -4.49 -6.38
C LEU A 300 -13.40 -2.97 -6.53
N SER A 301 -14.57 -2.45 -6.80
CA SER A 301 -14.83 -1.00 -6.81
C SER A 301 -16.25 -0.70 -6.39
N ALA A 302 -16.50 0.52 -5.90
CA ALA A 302 -17.84 0.97 -5.54
C ALA A 302 -18.80 1.13 -6.76
N GLY A 303 -18.26 1.01 -7.97
CA GLY A 303 -19.06 1.07 -9.21
C GLY A 303 -19.54 -0.31 -9.68
N MET A 304 -19.06 -1.40 -9.09
CA MET A 304 -19.50 -2.76 -9.44
C MET A 304 -20.90 -3.06 -8.89
N SER A 305 -21.62 -3.89 -9.62
CA SER A 305 -22.87 -4.53 -9.18
C SER A 305 -22.58 -5.86 -8.45
N GLU A 306 -23.62 -6.48 -7.91
CA GLU A 306 -23.53 -7.83 -7.33
C GLU A 306 -23.41 -8.91 -8.40
N GLU A 307 -23.96 -8.67 -9.59
CA GLU A 307 -23.79 -9.51 -10.76
C GLU A 307 -22.32 -9.53 -11.22
N ASP A 308 -21.64 -8.38 -11.25
CA ASP A 308 -20.21 -8.34 -11.56
C ASP A 308 -19.40 -9.18 -10.58
N VAL A 309 -19.76 -9.18 -9.29
CA VAL A 309 -19.11 -10.03 -8.28
C VAL A 309 -19.40 -11.51 -8.52
N ALA A 310 -20.64 -11.86 -8.90
CA ALA A 310 -21.01 -13.23 -9.21
C ALA A 310 -20.21 -13.76 -10.42
N ASP A 311 -19.99 -12.91 -11.44
CA ASP A 311 -19.17 -13.26 -12.61
C ASP A 311 -17.70 -13.49 -12.21
N VAL A 312 -17.14 -12.62 -11.35
CA VAL A 312 -15.79 -12.80 -10.80
C VAL A 312 -15.68 -14.13 -10.04
N VAL A 313 -16.62 -14.42 -9.15
CA VAL A 313 -16.65 -15.67 -8.38
C VAL A 313 -16.73 -16.88 -9.31
N ALA A 314 -17.64 -16.86 -10.29
CA ALA A 314 -17.83 -17.96 -11.25
C ALA A 314 -16.53 -18.22 -12.06
N ALA A 315 -15.87 -17.15 -12.52
CA ALA A 315 -14.61 -17.26 -13.25
C ALA A 315 -13.47 -17.84 -12.39
N VAL A 316 -13.34 -17.37 -11.14
CA VAL A 316 -12.34 -17.90 -10.20
C VAL A 316 -12.57 -19.38 -9.93
N HIS A 317 -13.82 -19.81 -9.67
CA HIS A 317 -14.18 -21.22 -9.51
C HIS A 317 -13.81 -22.05 -10.74
N LYS A 318 -14.21 -21.57 -11.92
CA LYS A 318 -13.94 -22.27 -13.19
C LYS A 318 -12.44 -22.48 -13.40
N VAL A 319 -11.64 -21.45 -13.18
CA VAL A 319 -10.17 -21.51 -13.35
C VAL A 319 -9.54 -22.42 -12.30
N ALA A 320 -9.90 -22.23 -11.02
CA ALA A 320 -9.34 -23.02 -9.91
C ALA A 320 -9.62 -24.51 -10.07
N VAL A 321 -10.88 -24.87 -10.32
CA VAL A 321 -11.30 -26.29 -10.50
C VAL A 321 -10.68 -26.91 -11.74
N ARG A 322 -10.60 -26.17 -12.85
CA ARG A 322 -9.97 -26.66 -14.10
C ARG A 322 -8.51 -27.00 -13.92
N HIS A 323 -7.80 -26.21 -13.13
CA HIS A 323 -6.36 -26.36 -12.93
C HIS A 323 -5.99 -26.97 -11.56
N ARG A 324 -6.96 -27.57 -10.90
CA ARG A 324 -6.73 -28.32 -9.65
C ARG A 324 -5.79 -29.48 -9.90
N ARG A 325 -4.72 -29.55 -9.11
CA ARG A 325 -3.81 -30.67 -9.14
C ARG A 325 -4.51 -31.92 -8.64
N LYS A 326 -4.52 -32.97 -9.45
CA LYS A 326 -5.09 -34.26 -9.06
C LYS A 326 -4.26 -34.88 -7.93
N PRO A 327 -4.89 -35.46 -6.89
CA PRO A 327 -4.15 -36.18 -5.87
C PRO A 327 -3.34 -37.29 -6.53
N VAL A 328 -2.03 -37.33 -6.25
CA VAL A 328 -1.19 -38.46 -6.64
C VAL A 328 -1.60 -39.62 -5.74
N PHE A 329 -2.39 -40.56 -6.26
CA PHE A 329 -2.60 -41.84 -5.59
C PHE A 329 -1.23 -42.53 -5.60
N GLN A 330 -0.51 -42.55 -4.48
CA GLN A 330 0.54 -43.54 -4.29
C GLN A 330 -0.15 -44.92 -4.34
N ALA A 331 0.08 -45.65 -5.40
CA ALA A 331 -0.30 -47.05 -5.45
C ALA A 331 0.35 -47.71 -4.23
N ALA A 332 -0.49 -48.19 -3.31
CA ALA A 332 -0.02 -49.01 -2.21
C ALA A 332 0.77 -50.16 -2.84
N GLY A 333 2.07 -50.22 -2.55
CA GLY A 333 2.93 -51.28 -3.04
C GLY A 333 2.31 -52.61 -2.68
N GLU A 334 2.07 -53.43 -3.68
CA GLU A 334 1.82 -54.86 -3.49
C GLU A 334 3.01 -55.41 -2.70
N ALA A 335 2.76 -55.70 -1.43
CA ALA A 335 3.65 -56.57 -0.67
C ALA A 335 3.62 -57.96 -1.34
N ALA A 336 4.58 -58.24 -2.16
CA ALA A 336 4.84 -59.57 -2.63
C ALA A 336 5.18 -60.47 -1.44
N ILE A 337 4.43 -61.54 -1.33
CA ILE A 337 4.63 -62.69 -0.44
C ILE A 337 5.94 -63.40 -0.78
#